data_01357dbb6b296f3a4173e296f22b58fb
#
_entry.id   01357dbb6b296f3a4173e296f22b58fb
#
_cell.length_a   1.000
_cell.length_b   1.000
_cell.length_c   1.000
_cell.angle_alpha   90.00
_cell.angle_beta   90.00
_cell.angle_gamma   90.00
#
_symmetry.space_group_name_H-M   'P 1'
#
loop_
_entity.id
_entity.type
_entity.pdbx_description
1 polymer ?
#
loop_
_entity_poly.entity_id
_entity_poly.type
_entity_poly.pdbx_seq_one_letter_code
_entity_poly.pdbx_strand_id
1 'polypeptide(L)'
;MTKTTDTNKRPRRRQILLGTSFFLVGGLVLSGCAAGTTSSSSSATTGTSTSTSAAGDVTVAQAATEVTESDSSTTAETITNTTVAVEALLATLSDEQRAAVTYDYDDETKTTSWSNFPVTFVDRAGLNVADLTEEQQVAALQVLEALLSDDAYKAASNIIASDQYLADSSSSSDADILGQYYIAFFGDATDTSAYEVQFGGHHLGINATLDGTADAITFAPTHLGVQPADWTTEDGTEVQAFDGIYTDAFAFYNSLTAEQQETLTSGEVTMCAPGDTCEFTTGSGLMGSDLTDEQRELLLDLIANWSGMADEESAAATRAEIEATLDDTVIAWSGETTYDMTQGDGINFSISGPNVYVGFQAQPGSAGADIDGVVTSGWGHVHTIYRDPTNDYANSVEQQAATGMGGGGAPGGAPGDGGPDGN
;
A
#
# COMPACT_ATOMS: atom_id res chain seq x y z
N MET A 1 -32.43 5.63 46.83
CA MET A 1 -31.99 6.99 46.43
C MET A 1 -30.49 7.02 46.51
N THR A 2 -29.81 6.79 45.39
CA THR A 2 -28.41 7.16 45.22
C THR A 2 -28.19 7.31 43.73
N LYS A 3 -27.75 8.48 43.33
CA LYS A 3 -27.55 8.90 41.93
C LYS A 3 -26.29 8.27 41.40
N THR A 4 -26.38 7.56 40.26
CA THR A 4 -25.29 7.21 39.38
C THR A 4 -24.94 8.42 38.52
N THR A 5 -23.70 8.88 38.61
CA THR A 5 -23.12 9.88 37.72
C THR A 5 -22.40 9.17 36.58
N ASP A 6 -22.92 9.36 35.41
CA ASP A 6 -22.36 9.00 34.14
C ASP A 6 -21.21 9.98 33.79
N THR A 7 -19.97 9.46 33.58
CA THR A 7 -18.84 10.24 33.09
C THR A 7 -17.98 9.37 32.15
N ASN A 8 -18.46 9.24 30.92
CA ASN A 8 -17.56 8.78 29.87
C ASN A 8 -17.65 9.75 28.67
N LYS A 9 -16.82 10.81 28.69
CA LYS A 9 -16.59 11.69 27.59
C LYS A 9 -15.12 11.55 27.21
N ARG A 10 -14.85 10.90 26.06
CA ARG A 10 -13.54 10.89 25.41
C ARG A 10 -13.13 12.33 25.04
N PRO A 11 -11.86 12.72 25.16
CA PRO A 11 -11.42 14.05 24.77
C PRO A 11 -11.32 14.13 23.23
N ARG A 12 -12.07 15.05 22.66
CA ARG A 12 -11.91 15.46 21.25
C ARG A 12 -10.53 16.08 21.07
N ARG A 13 -9.78 15.59 20.08
CA ARG A 13 -8.54 16.22 19.58
C ARG A 13 -8.87 17.67 19.19
N ARG A 14 -8.12 18.60 19.75
CA ARG A 14 -8.20 20.02 19.38
C ARG A 14 -7.47 20.21 18.05
N GLN A 15 -8.20 20.57 17.03
CA GLN A 15 -7.63 21.19 15.82
C GLN A 15 -7.04 22.54 16.20
N ILE A 16 -5.77 22.72 15.92
CA ILE A 16 -5.08 24.01 16.02
C ILE A 16 -5.26 24.70 14.68
N LEU A 17 -6.16 25.66 14.62
CA LEU A 17 -6.24 26.60 13.50
C LEU A 17 -5.04 27.55 13.57
N LEU A 18 -4.10 27.44 12.67
CA LEU A 18 -3.11 28.48 12.40
C LEU A 18 -3.70 29.48 11.40
N GLY A 19 -3.96 30.66 11.90
CA GLY A 19 -4.45 31.78 11.12
C GLY A 19 -3.36 32.33 10.19
N THR A 20 -3.61 32.33 8.90
CA THR A 20 -2.80 33.01 7.88
C THR A 20 -3.20 34.48 7.80
N SER A 21 -2.26 35.36 8.13
CA SER A 21 -2.40 36.82 7.94
C SER A 21 -2.04 37.20 6.52
N PHE A 22 -2.99 37.75 5.79
CA PHE A 22 -2.78 38.41 4.52
C PHE A 22 -2.09 39.75 4.73
N PHE A 23 -0.97 39.98 4.07
CA PHE A 23 -0.42 41.32 3.81
C PHE A 23 -0.61 41.69 2.36
N LEU A 24 -1.49 42.70 2.12
CA LEU A 24 -1.60 43.42 0.88
C LEU A 24 -0.52 44.51 0.87
N VAL A 25 0.33 44.52 -0.16
CA VAL A 25 1.13 45.71 -0.52
C VAL A 25 0.84 46.06 -1.95
N GLY A 26 0.16 47.19 -2.10
CA GLY A 26 -0.08 47.85 -3.37
C GLY A 26 1.13 48.64 -3.83
N GLY A 27 1.41 48.62 -5.11
CA GLY A 27 2.41 49.46 -5.75
C GLY A 27 1.96 49.82 -7.16
N LEU A 28 1.43 51.03 -7.30
CA LEU A 28 1.12 51.69 -8.57
C LEU A 28 2.39 52.32 -9.11
N VAL A 29 2.72 52.12 -10.39
CA VAL A 29 3.53 53.08 -11.15
C VAL A 29 2.99 53.16 -12.60
N LEU A 30 2.76 54.43 -12.99
CA LEU A 30 2.22 54.88 -14.25
C LEU A 30 3.33 55.19 -15.28
N SER A 31 2.92 55.12 -16.54
CA SER A 31 3.27 56.02 -17.68
C SER A 31 4.36 55.63 -18.65
N GLY A 32 3.98 55.66 -19.90
CA GLY A 32 4.85 55.88 -21.05
C GLY A 32 4.20 55.54 -22.41
N CYS A 33 3.56 56.52 -23.04
CA CYS A 33 3.03 56.47 -24.43
C CYS A 33 4.14 56.45 -25.47
N ALA A 34 3.96 55.70 -26.56
CA ALA A 34 4.25 56.18 -27.93
C ALA A 34 3.55 55.34 -28.98
N ALA A 35 2.97 56.03 -29.97
CA ALA A 35 2.10 55.53 -31.01
C ALA A 35 2.88 54.92 -32.20
N GLY A 36 2.20 53.99 -32.91
CA GLY A 36 2.64 53.49 -34.20
C GLY A 36 1.58 52.53 -34.77
N THR A 37 0.80 53.04 -35.67
CA THR A 37 -0.29 52.38 -36.44
C THR A 37 0.29 51.34 -37.41
N THR A 38 -0.34 50.15 -37.50
CA THR A 38 -0.83 49.53 -38.76
C THR A 38 -1.70 48.32 -38.44
N SER A 39 -2.88 48.33 -39.06
CA SER A 39 -3.91 47.30 -38.97
C SER A 39 -3.50 46.00 -39.70
N SER A 40 -3.70 44.88 -39.07
CA SER A 40 -3.98 43.60 -39.73
C SER A 40 -4.81 42.74 -38.80
N SER A 41 -6.05 42.49 -39.14
CA SER A 41 -6.97 41.58 -38.48
C SER A 41 -6.51 40.14 -38.70
N SER A 42 -6.09 39.49 -37.63
CA SER A 42 -5.99 38.02 -37.59
C SER A 42 -6.80 37.55 -36.38
N SER A 43 -7.80 36.75 -36.65
CA SER A 43 -8.61 36.05 -35.65
C SER A 43 -7.67 35.14 -34.83
N ALA A 44 -7.41 35.52 -33.60
CA ALA A 44 -6.75 34.66 -32.64
C ALA A 44 -7.76 33.62 -32.13
N THR A 45 -7.69 32.42 -32.66
CA THR A 45 -8.23 31.24 -32.01
C THR A 45 -7.34 31.02 -30.78
N THR A 46 -7.89 31.22 -29.60
CA THR A 46 -7.27 30.79 -28.32
C THR A 46 -7.33 29.28 -28.30
N GLY A 47 -6.31 28.64 -28.86
CA GLY A 47 -6.01 27.26 -28.60
C GLY A 47 -5.38 27.22 -27.23
N THR A 48 -6.06 26.63 -26.25
CA THR A 48 -5.46 26.16 -25.03
C THR A 48 -4.49 25.07 -25.47
N SER A 49 -3.20 25.37 -25.47
CA SER A 49 -2.15 24.35 -25.64
C SER A 49 -2.08 23.61 -24.34
N THR A 50 -2.78 22.50 -24.23
CA THR A 50 -2.44 21.46 -23.27
C THR A 50 -1.08 20.94 -23.73
N SER A 51 -0.01 21.26 -23.01
CA SER A 51 1.29 20.60 -23.18
C SER A 51 1.11 19.21 -22.64
N THR A 52 0.89 18.21 -23.49
CA THR A 52 1.03 16.80 -23.12
C THR A 52 2.51 16.59 -22.88
N SER A 53 2.92 16.34 -21.63
CA SER A 53 4.27 15.85 -21.31
C SER A 53 4.51 14.53 -22.03
N ALA A 54 5.73 14.28 -22.45
CA ALA A 54 6.09 12.99 -23.03
C ALA A 54 6.13 11.92 -21.96
N ALA A 55 5.92 10.66 -22.33
CA ALA A 55 6.09 9.52 -21.43
C ALA A 55 7.49 9.53 -20.81
N GLY A 56 7.60 9.33 -19.49
CA GLY A 56 8.85 9.29 -18.74
C GLY A 56 9.40 10.66 -18.28
N ASP A 57 8.68 11.77 -18.50
CA ASP A 57 9.11 13.11 -18.03
C ASP A 57 8.88 13.29 -16.52
N VAL A 58 7.97 12.51 -15.90
CA VAL A 58 7.60 12.56 -14.48
C VAL A 58 7.70 11.16 -13.89
N THR A 59 8.15 11.05 -12.64
CA THR A 59 8.16 9.76 -11.93
C THR A 59 6.77 9.44 -11.35
N VAL A 60 6.50 8.16 -11.08
CA VAL A 60 5.25 7.73 -10.43
C VAL A 60 5.09 8.39 -9.06
N ALA A 61 6.19 8.56 -8.32
CA ALA A 61 6.20 9.25 -7.03
C ALA A 61 5.82 10.74 -7.15
N GLN A 62 6.27 11.43 -8.19
CA GLN A 62 5.86 12.81 -8.45
C GLN A 62 4.39 12.89 -8.83
N ALA A 63 3.92 12.03 -9.74
CA ALA A 63 2.52 11.98 -10.13
C ALA A 63 1.58 11.69 -8.94
N ALA A 64 2.03 10.91 -7.94
CA ALA A 64 1.25 10.61 -6.74
C ALA A 64 0.95 11.85 -5.86
N THR A 65 1.70 12.93 -6.03
CA THR A 65 1.46 14.20 -5.30
C THR A 65 0.51 15.16 -6.02
N GLU A 66 0.11 14.85 -7.26
CA GLU A 66 -0.72 15.71 -8.11
C GLU A 66 -2.20 15.30 -8.14
N VAL A 67 -2.57 14.23 -7.43
CA VAL A 67 -3.95 13.76 -7.36
C VAL A 67 -4.84 14.71 -6.56
N THR A 68 -6.14 14.63 -6.79
CA THR A 68 -7.15 15.41 -6.08
C THR A 68 -7.83 14.53 -5.04
N GLU A 69 -7.86 14.99 -3.80
CA GLU A 69 -8.54 14.28 -2.70
C GLU A 69 -10.01 14.02 -3.03
N SER A 70 -10.45 12.79 -2.79
CA SER A 70 -11.84 12.33 -2.91
C SER A 70 -12.45 12.22 -1.53
N ASP A 71 -13.71 12.63 -1.37
CA ASP A 71 -14.47 12.43 -0.14
C ASP A 71 -15.38 11.21 -0.34
N SER A 72 -15.06 10.09 0.33
CA SER A 72 -15.91 8.90 0.39
C SER A 72 -16.17 8.54 1.85
N SER A 73 -17.42 8.55 2.25
CA SER A 73 -17.85 8.24 3.63
C SER A 73 -18.60 6.92 3.75
N THR A 74 -18.95 6.32 2.61
CA THR A 74 -19.66 5.04 2.51
C THR A 74 -19.06 4.17 1.43
N THR A 75 -19.23 2.88 1.54
CA THR A 75 -18.78 1.89 0.56
C THR A 75 -19.33 2.17 -0.84
N ALA A 76 -20.60 2.53 -0.94
CA ALA A 76 -21.21 2.89 -2.22
C ALA A 76 -20.58 4.15 -2.86
N GLU A 77 -20.20 5.15 -2.06
CA GLU A 77 -19.50 6.34 -2.55
C GLU A 77 -18.09 5.99 -3.02
N THR A 78 -17.34 5.18 -2.26
CA THR A 78 -16.02 4.67 -2.65
C THR A 78 -16.08 3.93 -3.99
N ILE A 79 -17.02 2.98 -4.14
CA ILE A 79 -17.22 2.23 -5.39
C ILE A 79 -17.54 3.19 -6.55
N THR A 80 -18.43 4.15 -6.34
CA THR A 80 -18.81 5.12 -7.38
C THR A 80 -17.63 6.01 -7.78
N ASN A 81 -16.90 6.56 -6.81
CA ASN A 81 -15.77 7.45 -7.06
C ASN A 81 -14.62 6.71 -7.76
N THR A 82 -14.32 5.47 -7.31
CA THR A 82 -13.31 4.62 -7.96
C THR A 82 -13.72 4.28 -9.39
N THR A 83 -14.99 3.92 -9.64
CA THR A 83 -15.51 3.66 -11.00
C THR A 83 -15.31 4.88 -11.91
N VAL A 84 -15.66 6.09 -11.43
CA VAL A 84 -15.46 7.34 -12.18
C VAL A 84 -13.99 7.58 -12.49
N ALA A 85 -13.08 7.32 -11.54
CA ALA A 85 -11.64 7.47 -11.74
C ALA A 85 -11.11 6.44 -12.77
N VAL A 86 -11.56 5.19 -12.72
CA VAL A 86 -11.22 4.17 -13.73
C VAL A 86 -11.69 4.59 -15.12
N GLU A 87 -12.94 5.04 -15.27
CA GLU A 87 -13.47 5.52 -16.54
C GLU A 87 -12.66 6.73 -17.07
N ALA A 88 -12.27 7.65 -16.18
CA ALA A 88 -11.45 8.80 -16.54
C ALA A 88 -10.05 8.36 -17.05
N LEU A 89 -9.38 7.45 -16.37
CA LEU A 89 -8.12 6.86 -16.85
C LEU A 89 -8.31 6.22 -18.22
N LEU A 90 -9.29 5.31 -18.36
CA LEU A 90 -9.55 4.60 -19.61
C LEU A 90 -9.84 5.56 -20.79
N ALA A 91 -10.42 6.74 -20.53
CA ALA A 91 -10.66 7.76 -21.55
C ALA A 91 -9.37 8.41 -22.08
N THR A 92 -8.28 8.42 -21.31
CA THR A 92 -6.97 8.96 -21.74
C THR A 92 -6.15 7.95 -22.55
N LEU A 93 -6.49 6.66 -22.47
CA LEU A 93 -5.70 5.57 -23.07
C LEU A 93 -6.01 5.38 -24.56
N SER A 94 -4.98 4.98 -25.33
CA SER A 94 -5.17 4.45 -26.68
C SER A 94 -5.92 3.11 -26.65
N ASP A 95 -6.42 2.68 -27.82
CA ASP A 95 -7.10 1.38 -27.92
C ASP A 95 -6.18 0.20 -27.53
N GLU A 96 -4.87 0.30 -27.85
CA GLU A 96 -3.86 -0.70 -27.49
C GLU A 96 -3.61 -0.73 -25.97
N GLN A 97 -3.46 0.45 -25.35
CA GLN A 97 -3.30 0.55 -23.90
C GLN A 97 -4.55 0.04 -23.16
N ARG A 98 -5.73 0.40 -23.67
CA ARG A 98 -7.01 -0.05 -23.09
C ARG A 98 -7.15 -1.58 -23.14
N ALA A 99 -6.78 -2.19 -24.26
CA ALA A 99 -6.77 -3.66 -24.40
C ALA A 99 -5.73 -4.35 -23.51
N ALA A 100 -4.65 -3.65 -23.14
CA ALA A 100 -3.60 -4.20 -22.28
C ALA A 100 -3.91 -4.07 -20.79
N VAL A 101 -4.83 -3.16 -20.40
CA VAL A 101 -5.12 -2.87 -18.99
C VAL A 101 -6.40 -3.56 -18.50
N THR A 102 -7.25 -4.08 -19.40
CA THR A 102 -8.55 -4.68 -19.07
C THR A 102 -8.57 -6.18 -19.33
N TYR A 103 -9.09 -6.93 -18.38
CA TYR A 103 -9.20 -8.40 -18.36
C TYR A 103 -10.62 -8.81 -18.01
N ASP A 104 -11.01 -10.06 -18.31
CA ASP A 104 -12.26 -10.63 -17.82
C ASP A 104 -12.24 -10.73 -16.29
N TYR A 105 -13.41 -10.62 -15.63
CA TYR A 105 -13.49 -10.61 -14.16
C TYR A 105 -12.98 -11.91 -13.52
N ASP A 106 -13.16 -13.04 -14.19
CA ASP A 106 -12.72 -14.36 -13.77
C ASP A 106 -11.37 -14.79 -14.40
N ASP A 107 -10.61 -13.85 -14.96
CA ASP A 107 -9.28 -14.15 -15.51
C ASP A 107 -8.28 -14.51 -14.38
N GLU A 108 -7.74 -15.73 -14.47
CA GLU A 108 -6.81 -16.28 -13.49
C GLU A 108 -5.47 -15.52 -13.44
N THR A 109 -5.17 -14.67 -14.43
CA THR A 109 -3.99 -13.80 -14.46
C THR A 109 -3.90 -12.95 -13.20
N LYS A 110 -5.04 -12.49 -12.64
CA LYS A 110 -5.04 -11.71 -11.41
C LYS A 110 -4.35 -12.41 -10.22
N THR A 111 -4.33 -13.73 -10.19
CA THR A 111 -3.73 -14.50 -9.10
C THR A 111 -2.22 -14.73 -9.25
N THR A 112 -1.63 -14.41 -10.40
CA THR A 112 -0.23 -14.67 -10.72
C THR A 112 0.56 -13.43 -11.13
N SER A 113 -0.09 -12.28 -11.24
CA SER A 113 0.48 -11.05 -11.83
C SER A 113 0.75 -9.94 -10.82
N TRP A 114 0.89 -10.27 -9.56
CA TRP A 114 1.37 -9.38 -8.48
C TRP A 114 2.33 -10.18 -7.60
N SER A 115 3.20 -9.54 -6.84
CA SER A 115 4.11 -10.26 -5.93
C SER A 115 4.93 -9.30 -5.09
N ASN A 116 5.42 -9.80 -3.94
CA ASN A 116 6.49 -9.20 -3.14
C ASN A 116 7.90 -9.39 -3.76
N PHE A 117 8.01 -10.11 -4.87
CA PHE A 117 9.26 -10.21 -5.62
C PHE A 117 9.42 -9.05 -6.61
N PRO A 118 10.67 -8.69 -6.97
CA PRO A 118 10.94 -7.73 -8.03
C PRO A 118 10.16 -8.03 -9.32
N VAL A 119 9.78 -6.98 -10.03
CA VAL A 119 9.03 -7.07 -11.31
C VAL A 119 9.75 -7.88 -12.41
N THR A 120 11.04 -8.10 -12.25
CA THR A 120 11.85 -8.94 -13.15
C THR A 120 11.73 -10.44 -12.88
N PHE A 121 11.14 -10.84 -11.74
CA PHE A 121 10.96 -12.24 -11.35
C PHE A 121 9.54 -12.73 -11.53
N VAL A 122 8.57 -11.85 -11.31
CA VAL A 122 7.15 -12.14 -11.49
C VAL A 122 6.57 -11.03 -12.36
N ASP A 123 6.04 -11.40 -13.52
CA ASP A 123 5.42 -10.46 -14.46
C ASP A 123 4.19 -9.81 -13.81
N ARG A 124 3.94 -8.54 -14.14
CA ARG A 124 2.77 -7.78 -13.69
C ARG A 124 1.76 -7.66 -14.83
N ALA A 125 0.47 -7.71 -14.49
CA ALA A 125 -0.59 -7.44 -15.46
C ALA A 125 -0.72 -5.93 -15.73
N GLY A 126 -1.29 -5.60 -16.88
CA GLY A 126 -1.68 -4.25 -17.23
C GLY A 126 -0.56 -3.37 -17.77
N LEU A 127 -0.62 -2.10 -17.43
CA LEU A 127 0.28 -1.07 -17.93
C LEU A 127 1.30 -0.67 -16.86
N ASN A 128 2.57 -0.57 -17.23
CA ASN A 128 3.57 0.06 -16.39
C ASN A 128 3.30 1.57 -16.35
N VAL A 129 2.96 2.08 -15.18
CA VAL A 129 2.60 3.48 -14.98
C VAL A 129 3.75 4.41 -15.33
N ALA A 130 5.00 3.99 -15.08
CA ALA A 130 6.20 4.77 -15.43
C ALA A 130 6.35 5.01 -16.94
N ASP A 131 5.75 4.16 -17.80
CA ASP A 131 5.78 4.31 -19.25
C ASP A 131 4.65 5.20 -19.82
N LEU A 132 3.76 5.68 -18.96
CA LEU A 132 2.61 6.52 -19.32
C LEU A 132 2.99 7.99 -19.39
N THR A 133 2.15 8.80 -20.04
CA THR A 133 2.26 10.27 -19.98
C THR A 133 1.91 10.76 -18.57
N GLU A 134 2.39 11.94 -18.17
CA GLU A 134 2.06 12.56 -16.88
C GLU A 134 0.55 12.58 -16.60
N GLU A 135 -0.28 12.99 -17.57
CA GLU A 135 -1.75 12.98 -17.46
C GLU A 135 -2.29 11.57 -17.13
N GLN A 136 -1.74 10.54 -17.80
CA GLN A 136 -2.15 9.15 -17.58
C GLN A 136 -1.63 8.60 -16.25
N GLN A 137 -0.42 8.99 -15.83
CA GLN A 137 0.13 8.60 -14.52
C GLN A 137 -0.71 9.17 -13.38
N VAL A 138 -1.03 10.47 -13.42
CA VAL A 138 -1.92 11.12 -12.44
C VAL A 138 -3.28 10.46 -12.45
N ALA A 139 -3.86 10.16 -13.62
CA ALA A 139 -5.15 9.47 -13.68
C ALA A 139 -5.11 8.04 -13.10
N ALA A 140 -4.00 7.31 -13.29
CA ALA A 140 -3.82 5.98 -12.68
C ALA A 140 -3.74 6.05 -11.16
N LEU A 141 -3.05 7.06 -10.62
CA LEU A 141 -2.94 7.26 -9.16
C LEU A 141 -4.22 7.84 -8.56
N GLN A 142 -5.02 8.59 -9.35
CA GLN A 142 -6.35 9.03 -8.95
C GLN A 142 -7.31 7.85 -8.73
N VAL A 143 -7.12 6.72 -9.43
CA VAL A 143 -7.87 5.49 -9.14
C VAL A 143 -7.57 4.98 -7.73
N LEU A 144 -6.30 4.99 -7.31
CA LEU A 144 -5.93 4.59 -5.97
C LEU A 144 -6.44 5.55 -4.91
N GLU A 145 -6.36 6.85 -5.18
CA GLU A 145 -6.81 7.87 -4.25
C GLU A 145 -8.33 7.77 -4.03
N ALA A 146 -9.11 7.54 -5.09
CA ALA A 146 -10.56 7.35 -5.01
C ALA A 146 -10.97 6.04 -4.29
N LEU A 147 -10.10 5.02 -4.31
CA LEU A 147 -10.32 3.71 -3.68
C LEU A 147 -9.95 3.72 -2.19
N LEU A 148 -8.88 4.41 -1.83
CA LEU A 148 -8.25 4.33 -0.53
C LEU A 148 -8.70 5.48 0.39
N SER A 149 -8.72 5.21 1.69
CA SER A 149 -8.82 6.29 2.69
C SER A 149 -7.56 7.17 2.64
N ASP A 150 -7.66 8.40 3.16
CA ASP A 150 -6.54 9.36 3.20
C ASP A 150 -5.27 8.75 3.81
N ASP A 151 -5.42 8.01 4.94
CA ASP A 151 -4.30 7.36 5.62
C ASP A 151 -3.71 6.21 4.78
N ALA A 152 -4.54 5.40 4.12
CA ALA A 152 -4.09 4.32 3.25
C ALA A 152 -3.44 4.83 1.96
N TYR A 153 -4.01 5.88 1.33
CA TYR A 153 -3.38 6.51 0.17
C TYR A 153 -2.04 7.14 0.53
N LYS A 154 -1.96 7.81 1.69
CA LYS A 154 -0.69 8.36 2.18
C LYS A 154 0.36 7.27 2.42
N ALA A 155 -0.02 6.12 3.01
CA ALA A 155 0.89 4.99 3.18
C ALA A 155 1.39 4.45 1.82
N ALA A 156 0.49 4.25 0.85
CA ALA A 156 0.83 3.82 -0.51
C ALA A 156 1.76 4.83 -1.21
N SER A 157 1.46 6.13 -1.13
CA SER A 157 2.29 7.19 -1.70
C SER A 157 3.68 7.25 -1.06
N ASN A 158 3.78 7.04 0.26
CA ASN A 158 5.05 6.99 0.96
C ASN A 158 5.88 5.75 0.57
N ILE A 159 5.24 4.60 0.31
CA ILE A 159 5.92 3.40 -0.22
C ILE A 159 6.49 3.70 -1.62
N ILE A 160 5.68 4.30 -2.50
CA ILE A 160 6.11 4.70 -3.85
C ILE A 160 7.27 5.71 -3.79
N ALA A 161 7.20 6.67 -2.87
CA ALA A 161 8.25 7.66 -2.67
C ALA A 161 9.54 7.02 -2.11
N SER A 162 9.44 6.02 -1.23
CA SER A 162 10.59 5.29 -0.70
C SER A 162 11.30 4.48 -1.78
N ASP A 163 10.56 3.83 -2.66
CA ASP A 163 11.12 3.12 -3.81
C ASP A 163 11.86 4.07 -4.75
N GLN A 164 11.27 5.23 -5.03
CA GLN A 164 11.92 6.25 -5.86
C GLN A 164 13.19 6.81 -5.18
N TYR A 165 13.11 7.09 -3.87
CA TYR A 165 14.28 7.55 -3.10
C TYR A 165 15.41 6.53 -3.16
N LEU A 166 15.10 5.23 -3.01
CA LEU A 166 16.10 4.17 -3.07
C LEU A 166 16.70 4.04 -4.48
N ALA A 167 15.88 4.12 -5.52
CA ALA A 167 16.34 4.10 -6.92
C ALA A 167 17.28 5.28 -7.24
N ASP A 168 16.97 6.47 -6.73
CA ASP A 168 17.75 7.69 -7.00
C ASP A 168 19.04 7.77 -6.18
N SER A 169 19.05 7.19 -4.97
CA SER A 169 20.13 7.41 -3.97
C SER A 169 21.12 6.26 -3.89
N SER A 170 20.72 5.02 -4.24
CA SER A 170 21.59 3.85 -4.20
C SER A 170 22.32 3.65 -5.51
N SER A 171 23.56 3.17 -5.44
CA SER A 171 24.32 2.72 -6.62
C SER A 171 24.13 1.24 -6.93
N SER A 172 23.26 0.54 -6.20
CA SER A 172 22.93 -0.86 -6.42
C SER A 172 22.07 -1.04 -7.66
N SER A 173 22.41 -2.01 -8.52
CA SER A 173 21.56 -2.40 -9.66
C SER A 173 20.21 -2.99 -9.23
N ASP A 174 20.09 -3.43 -7.97
CA ASP A 174 18.83 -3.94 -7.45
C ASP A 174 17.81 -2.81 -7.20
N ALA A 175 18.30 -1.57 -7.05
CA ALA A 175 17.45 -0.39 -6.95
C ALA A 175 16.94 0.11 -8.31
N ASP A 176 17.62 -0.19 -9.41
CA ASP A 176 17.26 0.29 -10.77
C ASP A 176 15.87 -0.19 -11.25
N ILE A 177 15.32 -1.24 -10.62
CA ILE A 177 14.02 -1.81 -10.95
C ILE A 177 12.87 -1.29 -10.08
N LEU A 178 13.17 -0.47 -9.07
CA LEU A 178 12.19 0.18 -8.21
C LEU A 178 11.52 1.35 -8.93
N GLY A 179 10.38 1.80 -8.42
CA GLY A 179 9.58 2.84 -9.07
C GLY A 179 8.76 2.35 -10.28
N GLN A 180 8.79 1.06 -10.60
CA GLN A 180 7.94 0.44 -11.61
C GLN A 180 6.66 -0.09 -10.98
N TYR A 181 5.57 0.59 -11.25
CA TYR A 181 4.24 0.23 -10.78
C TYR A 181 3.32 -0.06 -11.96
N TYR A 182 2.45 -1.04 -11.81
CA TYR A 182 1.54 -1.50 -12.84
C TYR A 182 0.11 -1.35 -12.38
N ILE A 183 -0.79 -1.09 -13.31
CA ILE A 183 -2.23 -1.03 -13.06
C ILE A 183 -2.98 -1.93 -14.04
N ALA A 184 -3.93 -2.70 -13.54
CA ALA A 184 -4.83 -3.55 -14.32
C ALA A 184 -6.23 -3.55 -13.72
N PHE A 185 -7.23 -3.80 -14.57
CA PHE A 185 -8.63 -3.92 -14.19
C PHE A 185 -9.16 -5.27 -14.64
N PHE A 186 -9.82 -5.98 -13.74
CA PHE A 186 -10.46 -7.26 -14.02
C PHE A 186 -11.97 -7.10 -13.88
N GLY A 187 -12.70 -7.23 -14.98
CA GLY A 187 -14.11 -6.94 -15.10
C GLY A 187 -14.43 -5.55 -15.61
N ASP A 188 -15.70 -5.30 -15.83
CA ASP A 188 -16.20 -3.99 -16.24
C ASP A 188 -16.36 -3.11 -15.00
N ALA A 189 -15.59 -2.02 -14.90
CA ALA A 189 -15.70 -1.08 -13.80
C ALA A 189 -17.03 -0.32 -13.88
N THR A 190 -17.98 -0.75 -13.08
CA THR A 190 -19.30 -0.11 -12.91
C THR A 190 -19.72 -0.16 -11.44
N ASP A 191 -20.57 0.76 -11.02
CA ASP A 191 -21.16 0.77 -9.68
C ASP A 191 -22.26 -0.28 -9.46
N THR A 192 -22.49 -1.16 -10.43
CA THR A 192 -23.55 -2.18 -10.44
C THR A 192 -23.07 -3.59 -10.76
N SER A 193 -21.76 -3.81 -10.81
CA SER A 193 -21.13 -5.11 -11.01
C SER A 193 -19.89 -5.24 -10.13
N ALA A 194 -19.36 -6.46 -10.02
CA ALA A 194 -18.07 -6.67 -9.38
C ALA A 194 -16.93 -6.45 -10.40
N TYR A 195 -15.87 -5.78 -9.96
CA TYR A 195 -14.62 -5.64 -10.69
C TYR A 195 -13.45 -5.52 -9.72
N GLU A 196 -12.23 -5.73 -10.19
CA GLU A 196 -11.03 -5.60 -9.38
C GLU A 196 -10.09 -4.57 -9.95
N VAL A 197 -9.51 -3.76 -9.06
CA VAL A 197 -8.36 -2.91 -9.31
C VAL A 197 -7.13 -3.62 -8.77
N GLN A 198 -6.19 -3.97 -9.66
CA GLN A 198 -4.88 -4.47 -9.28
C GLN A 198 -3.85 -3.38 -9.55
N PHE A 199 -3.13 -2.96 -8.50
CA PHE A 199 -2.06 -1.98 -8.61
C PHE A 199 -0.85 -2.44 -7.79
N GLY A 200 0.35 -2.38 -8.39
CA GLY A 200 1.54 -2.72 -7.61
C GLY A 200 2.84 -2.80 -8.37
N GLY A 201 3.90 -2.90 -7.58
CA GLY A 201 5.29 -3.04 -8.00
C GLY A 201 5.99 -4.12 -7.18
N HIS A 202 7.15 -3.77 -6.59
CA HIS A 202 7.90 -4.65 -5.70
C HIS A 202 7.42 -4.53 -4.24
N HIS A 203 7.26 -3.31 -3.72
CA HIS A 203 6.87 -3.08 -2.33
C HIS A 203 5.37 -2.78 -2.13
N LEU A 204 4.58 -2.76 -3.17
CA LEU A 204 3.14 -2.51 -3.10
C LEU A 204 2.38 -3.47 -4.03
N GLY A 205 1.33 -4.08 -3.52
CA GLY A 205 0.43 -4.93 -4.30
C GLY A 205 -0.97 -4.86 -3.71
N ILE A 206 -1.81 -4.00 -4.28
CA ILE A 206 -3.22 -3.86 -3.92
C ILE A 206 -4.04 -4.62 -4.94
N ASN A 207 -4.85 -5.57 -4.48
CA ASN A 207 -5.84 -6.29 -5.28
C ASN A 207 -7.21 -6.04 -4.63
N ALA A 208 -7.83 -4.95 -4.99
CA ALA A 208 -9.10 -4.55 -4.42
C ALA A 208 -10.25 -4.96 -5.32
N THR A 209 -11.12 -5.84 -4.83
CA THR A 209 -12.38 -6.17 -5.48
C THR A 209 -13.50 -5.30 -4.93
N LEU A 210 -14.15 -4.56 -5.81
CA LEU A 210 -15.31 -3.72 -5.54
C LEU A 210 -16.55 -4.39 -6.10
N ASP A 211 -17.58 -4.63 -5.29
CA ASP A 211 -18.85 -5.20 -5.71
C ASP A 211 -20.01 -4.23 -5.43
N GLY A 212 -20.40 -3.48 -6.46
CA GLY A 212 -21.51 -2.52 -6.38
C GLY A 212 -22.89 -3.15 -6.21
N THR A 213 -23.02 -4.48 -6.37
CA THR A 213 -24.28 -5.17 -6.09
C THR A 213 -24.44 -5.57 -4.63
N ALA A 214 -23.31 -5.75 -3.94
CA ALA A 214 -23.25 -6.15 -2.54
C ALA A 214 -22.90 -4.98 -1.61
N ASP A 215 -22.55 -3.81 -2.14
CA ASP A 215 -21.93 -2.68 -1.42
C ASP A 215 -20.74 -3.17 -0.58
N ALA A 216 -19.80 -3.89 -1.23
CA ALA A 216 -18.67 -4.52 -0.56
C ALA A 216 -17.35 -4.23 -1.26
N ILE A 217 -16.30 -4.06 -0.47
CA ILE A 217 -14.91 -3.96 -0.94
C ILE A 217 -14.06 -4.93 -0.14
N THR A 218 -13.23 -5.73 -0.82
CA THR A 218 -12.20 -6.55 -0.17
C THR A 218 -10.83 -6.21 -0.69
N PHE A 219 -9.84 -6.17 0.20
CA PHE A 219 -8.42 -5.98 -0.11
C PHE A 219 -7.62 -7.30 -0.01
N ALA A 220 -8.29 -8.43 -0.01
CA ALA A 220 -7.62 -9.72 0.04
C ALA A 220 -7.44 -10.29 -1.39
N PRO A 221 -6.18 -10.47 -1.82
CA PRO A 221 -4.91 -10.25 -1.11
C PRO A 221 -4.35 -8.82 -1.22
N THR A 222 -3.60 -8.36 -0.22
CA THR A 222 -2.83 -7.12 -0.30
C THR A 222 -1.42 -7.33 0.22
N HIS A 223 -0.44 -6.80 -0.48
CA HIS A 223 0.96 -6.78 -0.09
C HIS A 223 1.41 -5.33 0.12
N LEU A 224 1.94 -5.05 1.30
CA LEU A 224 2.63 -3.80 1.62
C LEU A 224 4.06 -4.12 2.00
N GLY A 225 4.99 -3.41 1.43
CA GLY A 225 6.40 -3.47 1.77
C GLY A 225 7.02 -2.10 1.72
N VAL A 226 8.25 -1.97 2.14
CA VAL A 226 8.97 -0.69 2.07
C VAL A 226 10.48 -0.91 2.18
N GLN A 227 11.25 -0.11 1.44
CA GLN A 227 12.69 0.08 1.61
C GLN A 227 13.10 1.44 1.00
N PRO A 228 13.66 2.37 1.82
CA PRO A 228 13.73 2.34 3.28
C PRO A 228 12.39 2.72 3.93
N ALA A 229 12.14 2.26 5.17
CA ALA A 229 10.91 2.58 5.91
C ALA A 229 10.91 3.99 6.51
N ASP A 230 12.09 4.57 6.72
CA ASP A 230 12.29 5.91 7.31
C ASP A 230 13.42 6.62 6.58
N TRP A 231 13.14 7.81 6.08
CA TRP A 231 14.11 8.67 5.41
C TRP A 231 13.63 10.13 5.39
N THR A 232 14.51 11.04 5.00
CA THR A 232 14.21 12.48 5.00
C THR A 232 14.39 13.04 3.60
N THR A 233 13.42 13.79 3.13
CA THR A 233 13.45 14.49 1.84
C THR A 233 14.48 15.63 1.85
N GLU A 234 14.81 16.19 0.69
CA GLU A 234 15.75 17.32 0.55
C GLU A 234 15.31 18.58 1.32
N ASP A 235 14.01 18.79 1.48
CA ASP A 235 13.45 19.92 2.24
C ASP A 235 13.33 19.66 3.75
N GLY A 236 13.73 18.47 4.22
CA GLY A 236 13.76 18.08 5.62
C GLY A 236 12.47 17.45 6.14
N THR A 237 11.56 17.04 5.27
CA THR A 237 10.35 16.31 5.66
C THR A 237 10.70 14.83 5.91
N GLU A 238 10.28 14.27 7.05
CA GLU A 238 10.40 12.84 7.34
C GLU A 238 9.32 12.06 6.57
N VAL A 239 9.73 10.97 5.93
CA VAL A 239 8.86 9.98 5.29
C VAL A 239 8.96 8.69 6.07
N GLN A 240 7.84 8.24 6.64
CA GLN A 240 7.74 7.06 7.50
C GLN A 240 6.52 6.24 7.03
N ALA A 241 6.73 5.42 6.01
CA ALA A 241 5.63 4.70 5.35
C ALA A 241 4.93 3.69 6.29
N PHE A 242 5.65 3.14 7.27
CA PHE A 242 5.18 2.09 8.18
C PHE A 242 5.00 2.54 9.63
N ASP A 243 5.04 3.85 9.93
CA ASP A 243 4.90 4.34 11.31
C ASP A 243 3.59 3.90 11.98
N GLY A 244 2.46 3.94 11.25
CA GLY A 244 1.17 3.45 11.72
C GLY A 244 1.20 1.96 12.06
N ILE A 245 1.71 1.13 11.15
CA ILE A 245 1.78 -0.33 11.33
C ILE A 245 2.68 -0.69 12.53
N TYR A 246 3.85 -0.05 12.66
CA TYR A 246 4.74 -0.27 13.81
C TYR A 246 4.09 0.20 15.11
N THR A 247 3.41 1.34 15.09
CA THR A 247 2.69 1.86 16.26
C THR A 247 1.64 0.87 16.75
N ASP A 248 0.81 0.34 15.87
CA ASP A 248 -0.24 -0.61 16.21
C ASP A 248 0.34 -1.97 16.63
N ALA A 249 1.38 -2.45 15.95
CA ALA A 249 2.07 -3.70 16.29
C ALA A 249 2.64 -3.65 17.72
N PHE A 250 3.29 -2.55 18.11
CA PHE A 250 3.81 -2.39 19.46
C PHE A 250 2.74 -2.00 20.49
N ALA A 251 1.65 -1.35 20.08
CA ALA A 251 0.50 -1.15 20.97
C ALA A 251 -0.10 -2.50 21.38
N PHE A 252 -0.30 -3.41 20.41
CA PHE A 252 -0.73 -4.78 20.68
C PHE A 252 0.28 -5.54 21.54
N TYR A 253 1.55 -5.64 21.11
CA TYR A 253 2.59 -6.39 21.84
C TYR A 253 2.75 -5.92 23.29
N ASN A 254 2.79 -4.62 23.53
CA ASN A 254 2.95 -4.04 24.88
C ASN A 254 1.72 -4.17 25.76
N SER A 255 0.55 -4.47 25.19
CA SER A 255 -0.67 -4.75 25.97
C SER A 255 -0.68 -6.16 26.59
N LEU A 256 0.16 -7.06 26.06
CA LEU A 256 0.22 -8.44 26.50
C LEU A 256 0.90 -8.58 27.87
N THR A 257 0.38 -9.49 28.69
CA THR A 257 1.06 -9.89 29.93
C THR A 257 2.33 -10.67 29.64
N ALA A 258 3.24 -10.77 30.62
CA ALA A 258 4.45 -11.55 30.47
C ALA A 258 4.16 -13.03 30.12
N GLU A 259 3.10 -13.59 30.72
CA GLU A 259 2.66 -14.97 30.44
C GLU A 259 2.14 -15.12 29.00
N GLN A 260 1.43 -14.14 28.47
CA GLN A 260 0.98 -14.13 27.07
C GLN A 260 2.17 -13.98 26.12
N GLN A 261 3.11 -13.08 26.41
CA GLN A 261 4.34 -12.91 25.62
C GLN A 261 5.19 -14.20 25.58
N GLU A 262 5.22 -14.99 26.66
CA GLU A 262 5.90 -16.28 26.67
C GLU A 262 5.24 -17.35 25.77
N THR A 263 3.97 -17.18 25.39
CA THR A 263 3.27 -18.09 24.47
C THR A 263 3.49 -17.72 23.01
N LEU A 264 3.95 -16.49 22.71
CA LEU A 264 4.34 -16.10 21.37
C LEU A 264 5.49 -17.00 20.91
N THR A 265 5.35 -17.60 19.73
CA THR A 265 6.37 -18.43 19.13
C THR A 265 6.92 -17.75 17.89
N SER A 266 8.16 -18.06 17.54
CA SER A 266 8.70 -17.71 16.23
C SER A 266 8.07 -18.65 15.19
N GLY A 267 6.88 -18.29 14.71
CA GLY A 267 6.25 -18.99 13.60
C GLY A 267 7.01 -18.69 12.29
N GLU A 268 6.93 -19.62 11.36
CA GLU A 268 7.37 -19.32 9.99
C GLU A 268 6.36 -18.35 9.37
N VAL A 269 6.84 -17.23 8.85
CA VAL A 269 6.03 -16.25 8.13
C VAL A 269 6.18 -16.53 6.65
N THR A 270 5.08 -16.87 5.97
CA THR A 270 5.05 -17.02 4.52
C THR A 270 4.39 -15.80 3.89
N MET A 271 4.91 -15.33 2.75
CA MET A 271 4.33 -14.17 2.07
C MET A 271 3.08 -14.50 1.25
N CYS A 272 2.82 -15.77 0.98
CA CYS A 272 1.62 -16.20 0.25
C CYS A 272 1.35 -15.39 -1.04
N ALA A 273 2.38 -14.84 -1.64
CA ALA A 273 2.33 -14.09 -2.89
C ALA A 273 2.78 -14.98 -4.06
N PRO A 274 2.39 -14.67 -5.30
CA PRO A 274 2.89 -15.37 -6.48
C PRO A 274 4.42 -15.42 -6.51
N GLY A 275 4.96 -16.65 -6.71
CA GLY A 275 6.40 -16.92 -6.66
C GLY A 275 6.90 -17.39 -5.31
N ASP A 276 6.11 -17.29 -4.24
CA ASP A 276 6.44 -17.74 -2.89
C ASP A 276 5.59 -18.95 -2.46
N THR A 277 5.95 -19.54 -1.31
CA THR A 277 5.14 -20.58 -0.67
C THR A 277 3.99 -19.96 0.10
N CYS A 278 2.87 -20.68 0.21
CA CYS A 278 1.75 -20.26 1.01
C CYS A 278 1.35 -21.32 2.03
N GLU A 279 1.32 -20.90 3.29
CA GLU A 279 0.80 -21.67 4.41
C GLU A 279 0.05 -20.72 5.34
N PHE A 280 -1.28 -20.83 5.39
CA PHE A 280 -2.12 -19.94 6.21
C PHE A 280 -2.15 -20.31 7.69
N THR A 281 -1.46 -21.37 8.09
CA THR A 281 -1.45 -21.83 9.49
C THR A 281 -0.10 -21.60 10.14
N THR A 282 -0.10 -20.86 11.24
CA THR A 282 1.10 -20.65 12.07
C THR A 282 1.41 -21.88 12.97
N GLY A 283 0.44 -22.75 13.19
CA GLY A 283 0.56 -23.96 14.00
C GLY A 283 0.36 -23.72 15.49
N SER A 284 1.18 -22.91 16.15
CA SER A 284 1.08 -22.59 17.57
C SER A 284 1.49 -21.16 17.87
N GLY A 285 0.98 -20.59 18.94
CA GLY A 285 1.22 -19.23 19.36
C GLY A 285 0.21 -18.79 20.42
N LEU A 286 0.06 -17.48 20.60
CA LEU A 286 -0.98 -16.91 21.44
C LEU A 286 -2.34 -17.03 20.73
N MET A 287 -3.32 -17.59 21.42
CA MET A 287 -4.67 -17.73 20.87
C MET A 287 -5.48 -16.45 21.07
N GLY A 288 -6.28 -16.09 20.08
CA GLY A 288 -7.23 -14.98 20.20
C GLY A 288 -8.23 -15.13 21.35
N SER A 289 -8.62 -16.38 21.69
CA SER A 289 -9.46 -16.68 22.86
C SER A 289 -8.80 -16.33 24.22
N ASP A 290 -7.48 -16.18 24.27
CA ASP A 290 -6.73 -15.83 25.48
C ASP A 290 -6.54 -14.31 25.64
N LEU A 291 -7.04 -13.50 24.68
CA LEU A 291 -6.96 -12.05 24.71
C LEU A 291 -8.11 -11.43 25.51
N THR A 292 -7.81 -10.35 26.22
CA THR A 292 -8.86 -9.47 26.80
C THR A 292 -9.56 -8.65 25.69
N ASP A 293 -10.72 -8.08 25.98
CA ASP A 293 -11.45 -7.24 25.02
C ASP A 293 -10.58 -6.07 24.51
N GLU A 294 -9.76 -5.44 25.39
CA GLU A 294 -8.86 -4.35 25.00
C GLU A 294 -7.73 -4.85 24.07
N GLN A 295 -7.18 -6.03 24.33
CA GLN A 295 -6.15 -6.63 23.47
C GLN A 295 -6.71 -7.06 22.10
N ARG A 296 -7.96 -7.51 22.05
CA ARG A 296 -8.67 -7.82 20.80
C ARG A 296 -8.86 -6.56 19.94
N GLU A 297 -9.27 -5.45 20.53
CA GLU A 297 -9.38 -4.17 19.82
C GLU A 297 -8.04 -3.76 19.22
N LEU A 298 -6.94 -3.82 19.99
CA LEU A 298 -5.60 -3.48 19.49
C LEU A 298 -5.13 -4.43 18.37
N LEU A 299 -5.45 -5.72 18.45
CA LEU A 299 -5.15 -6.68 17.38
C LEU A 299 -5.94 -6.37 16.11
N LEU A 300 -7.22 -6.05 16.25
CA LEU A 300 -8.09 -5.67 15.13
C LEU A 300 -7.66 -4.33 14.52
N ASP A 301 -7.19 -3.36 15.32
CA ASP A 301 -6.62 -2.10 14.83
C ASP A 301 -5.33 -2.36 14.02
N LEU A 302 -4.47 -3.28 14.47
CA LEU A 302 -3.30 -3.70 13.72
C LEU A 302 -3.68 -4.33 12.36
N ILE A 303 -4.65 -5.26 12.35
CA ILE A 303 -5.11 -5.92 11.12
C ILE A 303 -5.74 -4.91 10.14
N ALA A 304 -6.40 -3.88 10.64
CA ALA A 304 -7.07 -2.86 9.83
C ALA A 304 -6.11 -2.07 8.92
N ASN A 305 -4.81 -2.04 9.21
CA ASN A 305 -3.83 -1.43 8.31
C ASN A 305 -3.80 -2.06 6.91
N TRP A 306 -4.29 -3.29 6.76
CA TRP A 306 -4.39 -3.99 5.47
C TRP A 306 -5.83 -4.22 5.04
N SER A 307 -6.71 -4.60 5.98
CA SER A 307 -8.08 -4.98 5.67
C SER A 307 -9.05 -3.80 5.59
N GLY A 308 -8.70 -2.68 6.20
CA GLY A 308 -9.54 -1.48 6.33
C GLY A 308 -9.03 -0.28 5.52
N MET A 309 -8.52 -0.51 4.31
CA MET A 309 -7.85 0.53 3.52
C MET A 309 -8.81 1.47 2.78
N ALA A 310 -10.12 1.17 2.72
CA ALA A 310 -11.11 2.05 2.10
C ALA A 310 -11.85 2.90 3.17
N ASP A 311 -13.13 3.19 2.91
CA ASP A 311 -13.99 3.96 3.81
C ASP A 311 -14.29 3.25 5.14
N GLU A 312 -14.81 4.01 6.13
CA GLU A 312 -15.11 3.49 7.48
C GLU A 312 -16.17 2.39 7.48
N GLU A 313 -17.15 2.40 6.56
CA GLU A 313 -18.23 1.42 6.50
C GLU A 313 -17.71 0.07 6.04
N SER A 314 -16.94 0.03 4.97
CA SER A 314 -16.30 -1.18 4.43
C SER A 314 -15.27 -1.75 5.42
N ALA A 315 -14.45 -0.88 6.04
CA ALA A 315 -13.48 -1.26 7.07
C ALA A 315 -14.18 -1.90 8.29
N ALA A 316 -15.30 -1.33 8.74
CA ALA A 316 -16.08 -1.87 9.86
C ALA A 316 -16.72 -3.23 9.53
N ALA A 317 -17.18 -3.42 8.30
CA ALA A 317 -17.75 -4.70 7.85
C ALA A 317 -16.69 -5.82 7.88
N THR A 318 -15.52 -5.59 7.28
CA THR A 318 -14.41 -6.56 7.28
C THR A 318 -13.90 -6.84 8.69
N ARG A 319 -13.77 -5.79 9.54
CA ARG A 319 -13.41 -5.95 10.95
C ARG A 319 -14.36 -6.87 11.70
N ALA A 320 -15.68 -6.74 11.48
CA ALA A 320 -16.67 -7.58 12.14
C ALA A 320 -16.59 -9.06 11.70
N GLU A 321 -16.27 -9.32 10.44
CA GLU A 321 -16.04 -10.68 9.93
C GLU A 321 -14.81 -11.34 10.56
N ILE A 322 -13.71 -10.59 10.71
CA ILE A 322 -12.48 -11.07 11.37
C ILE A 322 -12.73 -11.28 12.86
N GLU A 323 -13.40 -10.35 13.54
CA GLU A 323 -13.72 -10.43 14.96
C GLU A 323 -14.56 -11.68 15.30
N ALA A 324 -15.48 -12.05 14.42
CA ALA A 324 -16.36 -13.22 14.61
C ALA A 324 -15.58 -14.55 14.72
N THR A 325 -14.36 -14.62 14.20
CA THR A 325 -13.49 -15.82 14.22
C THR A 325 -12.21 -15.62 15.03
N LEU A 326 -12.09 -14.51 15.74
CA LEU A 326 -10.84 -14.13 16.42
C LEU A 326 -10.42 -15.13 17.50
N ASP A 327 -11.37 -15.82 18.14
CA ASP A 327 -11.09 -16.87 19.13
C ASP A 327 -10.23 -18.01 18.58
N ASP A 328 -10.37 -18.32 17.30
CA ASP A 328 -9.67 -19.38 16.60
C ASP A 328 -8.39 -18.88 15.89
N THR A 329 -8.02 -17.62 16.11
CA THR A 329 -6.85 -16.99 15.49
C THR A 329 -5.61 -17.23 16.35
N VAL A 330 -4.49 -17.53 15.70
CA VAL A 330 -3.17 -17.75 16.32
C VAL A 330 -2.26 -16.59 15.99
N ILE A 331 -1.58 -16.03 16.99
CA ILE A 331 -0.60 -14.97 16.85
C ILE A 331 0.78 -15.49 17.20
N ALA A 332 1.75 -15.29 16.31
CA ALA A 332 3.16 -15.56 16.54
C ALA A 332 3.97 -14.28 16.39
N TRP A 333 5.08 -14.17 17.12
CA TRP A 333 5.96 -13.00 17.10
C TRP A 333 7.40 -13.41 17.37
N SER A 334 8.34 -12.83 16.66
CA SER A 334 9.78 -12.94 16.91
C SER A 334 10.50 -11.64 16.56
N GLY A 335 11.73 -11.51 17.04
CA GLY A 335 12.54 -10.32 16.85
C GLY A 335 12.47 -9.36 18.03
N GLU A 336 12.57 -8.07 17.75
CA GLU A 336 12.66 -7.05 18.77
C GLU A 336 11.36 -6.88 19.59
N THR A 337 11.52 -6.47 20.83
CA THR A 337 10.41 -6.24 21.77
C THR A 337 10.21 -4.75 22.10
N THR A 338 11.03 -3.91 21.49
CA THR A 338 10.99 -2.45 21.63
C THR A 338 11.25 -1.85 20.26
N TYR A 339 10.42 -0.92 19.84
CA TYR A 339 10.61 -0.22 18.57
C TYR A 339 11.80 0.75 18.67
N ASP A 340 12.83 0.49 17.89
CA ASP A 340 14.00 1.37 17.76
C ASP A 340 14.58 1.22 16.34
N MET A 341 14.18 2.11 15.44
CA MET A 341 14.60 2.10 14.03
C MET A 341 16.13 2.24 13.86
N THR A 342 16.86 2.67 14.89
CA THR A 342 18.31 2.93 14.80
C THR A 342 19.15 1.67 15.01
N GLN A 343 18.56 0.56 15.43
CA GLN A 343 19.27 -0.69 15.74
C GLN A 343 18.33 -1.90 15.69
N GLY A 344 18.94 -3.08 15.62
CA GLY A 344 18.23 -4.34 15.64
C GLY A 344 17.82 -4.83 14.25
N ASP A 345 17.30 -6.04 14.23
CA ASP A 345 16.96 -6.73 12.99
C ASP A 345 15.46 -6.60 12.64
N GLY A 346 14.69 -5.84 13.46
CA GLY A 346 13.26 -5.65 13.26
C GLY A 346 12.41 -6.74 13.91
N ILE A 347 11.17 -6.85 13.43
CA ILE A 347 10.18 -7.80 13.94
C ILE A 347 9.68 -8.70 12.82
N ASN A 348 9.22 -9.89 13.22
CA ASN A 348 8.46 -10.78 12.35
C ASN A 348 7.25 -11.27 13.14
N PHE A 349 6.07 -11.23 12.53
CA PHE A 349 4.87 -11.79 13.14
C PHE A 349 3.93 -12.38 12.11
N SER A 350 3.07 -13.28 12.56
CA SER A 350 1.93 -13.73 11.79
C SER A 350 0.67 -13.73 12.64
N ILE A 351 -0.45 -13.42 12.00
CA ILE A 351 -1.81 -13.52 12.53
C ILE A 351 -2.53 -14.48 11.61
N SER A 352 -2.91 -15.65 12.11
CA SER A 352 -3.44 -16.74 11.31
C SER A 352 -4.77 -17.22 11.88
N GLY A 353 -5.85 -16.91 11.21
CA GLY A 353 -7.22 -17.25 11.60
C GLY A 353 -8.07 -17.74 10.42
N PRO A 354 -9.32 -18.11 10.67
CA PRO A 354 -10.22 -18.57 9.61
C PRO A 354 -10.46 -17.51 8.50
N ASN A 355 -10.60 -16.24 8.88
CA ASN A 355 -10.93 -15.13 7.96
C ASN A 355 -9.81 -14.09 7.86
N VAL A 356 -8.62 -14.42 8.37
CA VAL A 356 -7.48 -13.49 8.33
C VAL A 356 -6.17 -14.25 8.31
N TYR A 357 -5.29 -13.84 7.44
CA TYR A 357 -3.87 -14.14 7.52
C TYR A 357 -3.08 -12.85 7.29
N VAL A 358 -2.27 -12.46 8.26
CA VAL A 358 -1.29 -11.39 8.13
C VAL A 358 0.09 -11.98 8.36
N GLY A 359 1.00 -11.76 7.43
CA GLY A 359 2.42 -12.02 7.59
C GLY A 359 3.19 -10.72 7.55
N PHE A 360 4.06 -10.50 8.51
CA PHE A 360 4.98 -9.35 8.58
C PHE A 360 6.41 -9.86 8.74
N GLN A 361 7.29 -9.45 7.84
CA GLN A 361 8.66 -9.94 7.79
C GLN A 361 9.65 -8.79 7.56
N ALA A 362 10.51 -8.55 8.56
CA ALA A 362 11.72 -7.77 8.38
C ALA A 362 12.73 -8.56 7.52
N GLN A 363 13.37 -7.90 6.57
CA GLN A 363 14.26 -8.53 5.61
C GLN A 363 15.67 -7.92 5.60
N PRO A 364 16.70 -8.71 5.23
CA PRO A 364 18.01 -8.14 4.95
C PRO A 364 17.93 -7.25 3.70
N GLY A 365 18.55 -6.06 3.74
CA GLY A 365 18.63 -5.17 2.59
C GLY A 365 19.83 -5.50 1.71
N SER A 366 19.63 -5.57 0.39
CA SER A 366 20.73 -5.61 -0.59
C SER A 366 20.91 -4.24 -1.27
N ALA A 367 19.82 -3.59 -1.63
CA ALA A 367 19.82 -2.21 -2.15
C ALA A 367 19.94 -1.21 -1.00
N GLY A 368 20.55 -0.06 -1.26
CA GLY A 368 20.65 1.06 -0.33
C GLY A 368 21.68 0.90 0.80
N ALA A 369 22.42 -0.21 0.86
CA ALA A 369 23.51 -0.37 1.86
C ALA A 369 24.64 0.67 1.73
N ASP A 370 24.70 1.39 0.63
CA ASP A 370 25.61 2.47 0.30
C ASP A 370 25.07 3.88 0.65
N ILE A 371 23.85 3.97 1.19
CA ILE A 371 23.23 5.24 1.58
C ILE A 371 23.57 5.51 3.05
N ASP A 372 24.45 6.47 3.28
CA ASP A 372 24.90 6.84 4.63
C ASP A 372 23.74 7.35 5.51
N GLY A 373 23.58 6.74 6.68
CA GLY A 373 22.63 7.20 7.71
C GLY A 373 21.19 6.75 7.51
N VAL A 374 20.92 5.94 6.49
CA VAL A 374 19.60 5.37 6.23
C VAL A 374 19.59 3.87 6.55
N VAL A 375 18.59 3.42 7.30
CA VAL A 375 18.38 2.00 7.63
C VAL A 375 17.62 1.33 6.49
N THR A 376 18.27 0.40 5.79
CA THR A 376 17.76 -0.28 4.60
C THR A 376 17.65 -1.80 4.76
N SER A 377 17.70 -2.28 6.00
CA SER A 377 17.53 -3.70 6.37
C SER A 377 16.81 -3.82 7.71
N GLY A 378 16.29 -4.97 8.03
CA GLY A 378 15.55 -5.17 9.27
C GLY A 378 14.34 -4.23 9.36
N TRP A 379 14.36 -3.30 10.33
CA TRP A 379 13.33 -2.26 10.45
C TRP A 379 13.10 -1.46 9.18
N GLY A 380 14.15 -1.21 8.41
CA GLY A 380 14.12 -0.38 7.20
C GLY A 380 13.78 -1.15 5.92
N HIS A 381 13.67 -2.48 5.95
CA HIS A 381 13.24 -3.30 4.82
C HIS A 381 12.23 -4.34 5.26
N VAL A 382 10.99 -4.14 4.90
CA VAL A 382 9.86 -4.95 5.37
C VAL A 382 8.97 -5.36 4.21
N HIS A 383 8.52 -6.61 4.26
CA HIS A 383 7.44 -7.11 3.43
C HIS A 383 6.31 -7.62 4.31
N THR A 384 5.07 -7.35 3.91
CA THR A 384 3.88 -7.84 4.60
C THR A 384 2.88 -8.41 3.61
N ILE A 385 1.96 -9.22 4.09
CA ILE A 385 0.87 -9.77 3.30
C ILE A 385 -0.39 -9.83 4.14
N TYR A 386 -1.51 -9.51 3.52
CA TYR A 386 -2.86 -9.78 4.03
C TYR A 386 -3.60 -10.69 3.07
N ARG A 387 -4.22 -11.73 3.60
CA ARG A 387 -5.09 -12.65 2.89
C ARG A 387 -6.35 -12.91 3.71
N ASP A 388 -7.44 -13.17 3.03
CA ASP A 388 -8.62 -13.78 3.63
C ASP A 388 -8.76 -15.21 3.09
N PRO A 389 -8.46 -16.25 3.89
CA PRO A 389 -8.53 -17.64 3.43
C PRO A 389 -9.90 -18.07 2.90
N THR A 390 -10.95 -17.27 3.18
CA THR A 390 -12.33 -17.56 2.75
C THR A 390 -12.86 -16.61 1.70
N ASN A 391 -12.14 -15.49 1.41
CA ASN A 391 -12.66 -14.43 0.54
C ASN A 391 -11.60 -13.74 -0.33
N ASP A 392 -10.45 -14.36 -0.57
CA ASP A 392 -9.46 -13.83 -1.51
C ASP A 392 -10.10 -13.56 -2.88
N TYR A 393 -9.82 -12.39 -3.47
CA TYR A 393 -10.38 -11.94 -4.76
C TYR A 393 -11.92 -11.95 -4.80
N ALA A 394 -12.58 -11.76 -3.65
CA ALA A 394 -14.03 -11.93 -3.50
C ALA A 394 -14.55 -13.28 -4.04
N ASN A 395 -13.75 -14.34 -3.91
CA ASN A 395 -14.03 -15.69 -4.45
C ASN A 395 -14.29 -15.75 -5.96
N SER A 396 -13.82 -14.76 -6.73
CA SER A 396 -14.01 -14.73 -8.20
C SER A 396 -13.17 -15.78 -8.93
N VAL A 397 -12.01 -16.14 -8.36
CA VAL A 397 -11.06 -17.11 -8.90
C VAL A 397 -10.43 -17.93 -7.76
N GLU A 398 -10.02 -19.17 -8.05
CA GLU A 398 -9.16 -19.91 -7.14
C GLU A 398 -7.70 -19.45 -7.30
N GLN A 399 -6.97 -19.24 -6.18
CA GLN A 399 -5.55 -18.91 -6.20
C GLN A 399 -4.79 -20.01 -6.95
N GLN A 400 -4.19 -19.63 -8.07
CA GLN A 400 -3.35 -20.53 -8.83
C GLN A 400 -2.06 -20.81 -8.06
N ALA A 401 -1.60 -22.06 -8.11
CA ALA A 401 -0.28 -22.38 -7.60
C ALA A 401 0.75 -21.48 -8.30
N ALA A 402 1.52 -20.72 -7.52
CA ALA A 402 2.61 -19.95 -8.07
C ALA A 402 3.45 -20.86 -8.97
N THR A 403 3.57 -20.52 -10.25
CA THR A 403 4.55 -21.13 -11.13
C THR A 403 5.90 -20.67 -10.60
N GLY A 404 6.39 -21.42 -9.58
CA GLY A 404 7.58 -21.05 -8.84
C GLY A 404 8.71 -20.68 -9.78
N MET A 405 9.53 -19.78 -9.38
CA MET A 405 10.86 -19.58 -9.96
C MET A 405 11.47 -20.97 -10.16
N GLY A 406 11.50 -21.47 -11.39
CA GLY A 406 11.83 -22.84 -11.69
C GLY A 406 13.10 -23.29 -10.97
N GLY A 407 12.98 -24.09 -9.93
CA GLY A 407 14.02 -24.93 -9.33
C GLY A 407 15.38 -24.31 -8.99
N GLY A 408 15.50 -22.99 -8.96
CA GLY A 408 16.70 -22.27 -8.52
C GLY A 408 16.43 -21.71 -7.12
N GLY A 409 17.07 -22.30 -6.12
CA GLY A 409 16.88 -21.94 -4.72
C GLY A 409 16.94 -20.43 -4.49
N ALA A 410 16.16 -19.97 -3.51
CA ALA A 410 16.16 -18.60 -3.01
C ALA A 410 17.60 -18.07 -2.90
N PRO A 411 17.88 -16.82 -3.34
CA PRO A 411 19.18 -16.20 -3.07
C PRO A 411 19.20 -15.80 -1.59
N GLY A 412 19.72 -16.68 -0.72
CA GLY A 412 19.77 -16.40 0.72
C GLY A 412 20.33 -17.51 1.59
N GLY A 413 20.77 -18.62 1.02
CA GLY A 413 21.54 -19.63 1.75
C GLY A 413 23.01 -19.20 1.85
N ALA A 414 23.48 -18.77 3.05
CA ALA A 414 24.88 -18.58 3.33
C ALA A 414 25.70 -19.79 2.88
N PRO A 415 26.89 -19.62 2.28
CA PRO A 415 27.72 -20.75 1.91
C PRO A 415 28.16 -21.48 3.17
N GLY A 416 27.66 -22.71 3.33
CA GLY A 416 28.13 -23.61 4.37
C GLY A 416 29.63 -23.83 4.26
N ASP A 417 30.33 -23.57 5.36
CA ASP A 417 31.73 -23.84 5.57
C ASP A 417 32.03 -25.33 5.27
N GLY A 418 32.50 -25.61 4.05
CA GLY A 418 33.06 -26.88 3.66
C GLY A 418 34.47 -27.04 4.24
N GLY A 419 34.58 -27.59 5.46
CA GLY A 419 35.83 -27.99 5.99
C GLY A 419 36.51 -29.07 5.13
N PRO A 420 37.84 -29.02 4.93
CA PRO A 420 38.55 -30.00 4.15
C PRO A 420 38.72 -31.26 4.96
N ASP A 421 38.09 -32.37 4.54
CA ASP A 421 38.44 -33.68 5.01
C ASP A 421 39.84 -34.03 4.49
N GLY A 422 40.73 -34.25 5.46
CA GLY A 422 42.08 -34.77 5.23
C GLY A 422 42.08 -36.26 4.96
N ASN A 423 42.81 -36.64 3.99
CA ASN A 423 43.68 -37.82 4.02
C ASN A 423 44.82 -37.68 3.01
#